data_f3a4bec2ed200b7070123efe6da0ec06
#
_entry.id   f3a4bec2ed200b7070123efe6da0ec06
#
_cell.length_a   1.000
_cell.length_b   1.000
_cell.length_c   1.000
_cell.angle_alpha   90.00
_cell.angle_beta   90.00
_cell.angle_gamma   90.00
#
_symmetry.space_group_name_H-M   'P 1'
#
loop_
_entity.id
_entity.type
_entity.pdbx_description
1 polymer ?
#
loop_
_entity_poly.entity_id
_entity_poly.type
_entity_poly.pdbx_seq_one_letter_code
_entity_poly.pdbx_strand_id
1 'polypeptide(L)'
;DEIKEFRKNPDISELFFIIETYLKHTLSSTDTNMVLYWLDELHFSTDLVEYLVEYCITKGHSSLRYMNKVALGWADAGIKTVDQAKDDAAAHSQIYYSVMKALGITGRNLVDSEVSLINKWVGEYGFDIELVKAACSKTISAIQKPSFEYTDSILANWRKKDVHTLKDVEVLDANFAKANKASATGSSQGTNAANGSSKPKSNNSSSKNKFNNFNQRNNDYDKLEKLFLNSTV
;
A
#
# COMPACT_ATOMS: atom_id res chain seq x y z
N ASP A 1 35.92 4.91 24.65
CA ASP A 1 35.95 4.78 26.15
C ASP A 1 34.56 4.86 26.76
N GLU A 2 33.62 5.64 26.22
CA GLU A 2 32.24 5.76 26.72
C GLU A 2 31.47 4.42 26.71
N ILE A 3 31.57 3.62 25.66
CA ILE A 3 30.92 2.29 25.58
C ILE A 3 31.36 1.36 26.70
N LYS A 4 32.63 1.48 27.17
CA LYS A 4 33.14 0.67 28.29
C LYS A 4 32.58 1.14 29.64
N GLU A 5 32.20 2.38 29.74
CA GLU A 5 31.63 2.96 30.94
C GLU A 5 30.15 2.59 31.09
N PHE A 6 29.40 2.61 29.99
CA PHE A 6 28.01 2.14 29.93
C PHE A 6 27.88 0.64 30.23
N ARG A 7 28.83 -0.20 29.79
CA ARG A 7 28.88 -1.64 30.15
C ARG A 7 29.15 -1.92 31.61
N LYS A 8 29.54 -0.93 32.39
CA LYS A 8 29.70 -1.09 33.86
C LYS A 8 28.36 -0.91 34.59
N ASN A 9 27.36 -0.34 33.97
CA ASN A 9 26.02 -0.29 34.54
C ASN A 9 25.38 -1.68 34.42
N PRO A 10 25.01 -2.34 35.52
CA PRO A 10 24.46 -3.70 35.51
C PRO A 10 23.18 -3.78 34.66
N ASP A 11 22.28 -2.79 34.70
CA ASP A 11 21.02 -2.77 33.98
C ASP A 11 21.22 -2.72 32.44
N ILE A 12 22.24 -1.97 31.99
CA ILE A 12 22.59 -1.87 30.56
C ILE A 12 23.29 -3.15 30.09
N SER A 13 24.11 -3.75 30.93
CA SER A 13 24.77 -5.02 30.60
C SER A 13 23.76 -6.16 30.47
N GLU A 14 22.75 -6.19 31.32
CA GLU A 14 21.65 -7.14 31.25
C GLU A 14 20.84 -6.94 30.00
N LEU A 15 20.47 -5.69 29.65
CA LEU A 15 19.77 -5.35 28.43
C LEU A 15 20.52 -5.82 27.17
N PHE A 16 21.84 -5.60 27.10
CA PHE A 16 22.63 -6.09 25.97
C PHE A 16 22.60 -7.60 25.86
N PHE A 17 22.71 -8.32 26.99
CA PHE A 17 22.61 -9.77 27.00
C PHE A 17 21.24 -10.27 26.51
N ILE A 18 20.16 -9.62 26.94
CA ILE A 18 18.81 -9.92 26.51
C ILE A 18 18.68 -9.70 25.00
N ILE A 19 19.14 -8.56 24.46
CA ILE A 19 19.09 -8.25 23.03
C ILE A 19 19.88 -9.28 22.22
N GLU A 20 21.10 -9.64 22.65
CA GLU A 20 21.92 -10.67 21.98
C GLU A 20 21.22 -12.03 21.96
N THR A 21 20.51 -12.37 23.04
CA THR A 21 19.72 -13.60 23.14
C THR A 21 18.57 -13.61 22.12
N TYR A 22 17.85 -12.51 21.97
CA TYR A 22 16.78 -12.36 20.97
C TYR A 22 17.31 -12.40 19.55
N LEU A 23 18.42 -11.71 19.28
CA LEU A 23 19.04 -11.63 17.95
C LEU A 23 19.81 -12.90 17.56
N LYS A 24 20.18 -13.72 18.52
CA LYS A 24 21.01 -14.94 18.36
C LYS A 24 22.43 -14.67 17.83
N HIS A 25 22.93 -13.46 18.03
CA HIS A 25 24.30 -13.05 17.71
C HIS A 25 24.75 -11.93 18.64
N THR A 26 26.06 -11.75 18.78
CA THR A 26 26.64 -10.66 19.57
C THR A 26 26.48 -9.32 18.85
N LEU A 27 26.26 -8.26 19.64
CA LEU A 27 26.13 -6.90 19.13
C LEU A 27 27.48 -6.38 18.63
N SER A 28 27.48 -5.85 17.40
CA SER A 28 28.63 -5.10 16.89
C SER A 28 28.72 -3.72 17.57
N SER A 29 29.84 -3.02 17.39
CA SER A 29 29.99 -1.65 17.93
C SER A 29 28.91 -0.70 17.38
N THR A 30 28.48 -0.86 16.11
CA THR A 30 27.39 -0.08 15.50
C THR A 30 26.06 -0.39 16.17
N ASP A 31 25.78 -1.65 16.46
CA ASP A 31 24.56 -2.09 17.10
C ASP A 31 24.49 -1.56 18.54
N THR A 32 25.60 -1.66 19.28
CA THR A 32 25.73 -1.11 20.63
C THR A 32 25.45 0.40 20.63
N ASN A 33 26.04 1.17 19.71
CA ASN A 33 25.78 2.60 19.60
C ASN A 33 24.32 2.91 19.30
N MET A 34 23.65 2.08 18.51
CA MET A 34 22.23 2.26 18.21
C MET A 34 21.34 2.03 19.45
N VAL A 35 21.63 1.02 20.24
CA VAL A 35 20.92 0.79 21.51
C VAL A 35 21.16 1.93 22.50
N LEU A 36 22.41 2.39 22.62
CA LEU A 36 22.74 3.53 23.47
C LEU A 36 22.02 4.81 23.01
N TYR A 37 21.93 5.04 21.70
CA TYR A 37 21.15 6.15 21.14
C TYR A 37 19.67 6.11 21.59
N TRP A 38 19.06 4.93 21.66
CA TRP A 38 17.67 4.82 22.13
C TRP A 38 17.52 5.16 23.61
N LEU A 39 18.51 4.81 24.43
CA LEU A 39 18.52 5.11 25.86
C LEU A 39 18.80 6.59 26.12
N ASP A 40 19.84 7.14 25.49
CA ASP A 40 20.37 8.48 25.81
C ASP A 40 19.64 9.60 25.07
N GLU A 41 19.41 9.43 23.75
CA GLU A 41 18.83 10.48 22.93
C GLU A 41 17.30 10.40 22.86
N LEU A 42 16.75 9.18 22.70
CA LEU A 42 15.30 9.01 22.70
C LEU A 42 14.71 8.90 24.11
N HIS A 43 15.57 8.79 25.13
CA HIS A 43 15.19 8.68 26.54
C HIS A 43 14.26 7.49 26.81
N PHE A 44 14.49 6.38 26.14
CA PHE A 44 13.74 5.14 26.39
C PHE A 44 14.27 4.46 27.66
N SER A 45 13.35 3.87 28.43
CA SER A 45 13.73 2.98 29.53
C SER A 45 14.27 1.65 29.00
N THR A 46 15.04 0.93 29.79
CA THR A 46 15.52 -0.41 29.48
C THR A 46 14.37 -1.35 29.12
N ASP A 47 13.28 -1.32 29.88
CA ASP A 47 12.07 -2.11 29.63
C ASP A 47 11.42 -1.80 28.26
N LEU A 48 11.41 -0.51 27.86
CA LEU A 48 10.85 -0.12 26.57
C LEU A 48 11.74 -0.58 25.41
N VAL A 49 13.06 -0.55 25.58
CA VAL A 49 14.01 -1.07 24.58
C VAL A 49 13.91 -2.59 24.49
N GLU A 50 13.77 -3.29 25.58
CA GLU A 50 13.54 -4.75 25.59
C GLU A 50 12.24 -5.08 24.83
N TYR A 51 11.15 -4.40 25.16
CA TYR A 51 9.88 -4.60 24.49
C TYR A 51 9.96 -4.25 22.98
N LEU A 52 10.70 -3.21 22.59
CA LEU A 52 10.94 -2.86 21.18
C LEU A 52 11.57 -4.04 20.42
N VAL A 53 12.59 -4.67 21.01
CA VAL A 53 13.28 -5.81 20.39
C VAL A 53 12.36 -7.02 20.31
N GLU A 54 11.67 -7.36 21.41
CA GLU A 54 10.69 -8.45 21.43
C GLU A 54 9.60 -8.26 20.40
N TYR A 55 9.01 -7.06 20.34
CA TYR A 55 7.97 -6.70 19.36
C TYR A 55 8.43 -6.89 17.93
N CYS A 56 9.61 -6.39 17.58
CA CYS A 56 10.13 -6.51 16.22
C CYS A 56 10.44 -7.97 15.85
N ILE A 57 11.05 -8.74 16.75
CA ILE A 57 11.35 -10.16 16.55
C ILE A 57 10.05 -10.97 16.37
N THR A 58 9.05 -10.72 17.19
CA THR A 58 7.73 -11.39 17.09
C THR A 58 7.05 -11.11 15.74
N LYS A 59 7.29 -9.94 15.15
CA LYS A 59 6.84 -9.60 13.80
C LYS A 59 7.72 -10.17 12.67
N GLY A 60 8.81 -10.88 13.02
CA GLY A 60 9.74 -11.49 12.06
C GLY A 60 10.87 -10.57 11.59
N HIS A 61 11.05 -9.41 12.23
CA HIS A 61 12.09 -8.43 11.90
C HIS A 61 13.23 -8.44 12.92
N SER A 62 14.33 -9.11 12.58
CA SER A 62 15.52 -9.21 13.46
C SER A 62 16.59 -8.13 13.19
N SER A 63 16.37 -7.22 12.25
CA SER A 63 17.33 -6.18 11.90
C SER A 63 17.23 -4.98 12.84
N LEU A 64 18.33 -4.60 13.49
CA LEU A 64 18.40 -3.39 14.32
C LEU A 64 18.09 -2.11 13.54
N ARG A 65 18.38 -2.08 12.23
CA ARG A 65 17.97 -0.98 11.35
C ARG A 65 16.44 -0.83 11.26
N TYR A 66 15.71 -1.95 11.25
CA TYR A 66 14.25 -1.92 11.31
C TYR A 66 13.78 -1.47 12.71
N MET A 67 14.35 -2.02 13.76
CA MET A 67 14.04 -1.64 15.14
C MET A 67 14.25 -0.14 15.37
N ASN A 68 15.32 0.45 14.80
CA ASN A 68 15.56 1.88 14.87
C ASN A 68 14.44 2.71 14.21
N LYS A 69 13.88 2.25 13.09
CA LYS A 69 12.72 2.93 12.47
C LYS A 69 11.49 2.90 13.37
N VAL A 70 11.26 1.77 14.04
CA VAL A 70 10.15 1.63 15.00
C VAL A 70 10.40 2.52 16.21
N ALA A 71 11.63 2.54 16.76
CA ALA A 71 12.02 3.41 17.88
C ALA A 71 11.80 4.89 17.58
N LEU A 72 12.22 5.35 16.39
CA LEU A 72 11.98 6.73 15.95
C LEU A 72 10.48 7.02 15.82
N GLY A 73 9.71 6.10 15.26
CA GLY A 73 8.25 6.25 15.19
C GLY A 73 7.60 6.35 16.57
N TRP A 74 8.04 5.56 17.53
CA TRP A 74 7.56 5.66 18.92
C TRP A 74 7.97 6.98 19.59
N ALA A 75 9.20 7.43 19.36
CA ALA A 75 9.66 8.74 19.87
C ALA A 75 8.84 9.88 19.28
N ASP A 76 8.58 9.89 17.98
CA ASP A 76 7.74 10.88 17.28
C ASP A 76 6.29 10.85 17.79
N ALA A 77 5.76 9.68 18.12
CA ALA A 77 4.43 9.51 18.73
C ALA A 77 4.39 9.83 20.23
N GLY A 78 5.53 10.14 20.86
CA GLY A 78 5.63 10.46 22.29
C GLY A 78 5.46 9.24 23.21
N ILE A 79 5.67 8.03 22.70
CA ILE A 79 5.61 6.77 23.47
C ILE A 79 6.84 6.66 24.35
N LYS A 80 6.61 6.55 25.68
CA LYS A 80 7.68 6.47 26.70
C LYS A 80 7.56 5.26 27.61
N THR A 81 6.46 4.52 27.53
CA THR A 81 6.22 3.36 28.37
C THR A 81 5.84 2.14 27.56
N VAL A 82 6.07 0.96 28.11
CA VAL A 82 5.70 -0.32 27.47
C VAL A 82 4.20 -0.41 27.24
N ASP A 83 3.38 0.08 28.15
CA ASP A 83 1.92 0.05 27.99
C ASP A 83 1.46 0.91 26.82
N GLN A 84 2.00 2.13 26.68
CA GLN A 84 1.74 2.99 25.52
C GLN A 84 2.16 2.30 24.20
N ALA A 85 3.30 1.62 24.20
CA ALA A 85 3.78 0.90 23.01
C ALA A 85 2.87 -0.29 22.66
N LYS A 86 2.31 -0.99 23.67
CA LYS A 86 1.32 -2.07 23.47
C LYS A 86 0.01 -1.54 22.91
N ASP A 87 -0.47 -0.43 23.42
CA ASP A 87 -1.71 0.21 22.95
C ASP A 87 -1.56 0.69 21.50
N ASP A 88 -0.43 1.30 21.16
CA ASP A 88 -0.09 1.71 19.80
C ASP A 88 -0.03 0.51 18.83
N ALA A 89 0.66 -0.55 19.24
CA ALA A 89 0.75 -1.80 18.46
C ALA A 89 -0.62 -2.45 18.24
N ALA A 90 -1.51 -2.40 19.23
CA ALA A 90 -2.86 -2.91 19.14
C ALA A 90 -3.72 -2.06 18.17
N ALA A 91 -3.63 -0.74 18.26
CA ALA A 91 -4.33 0.19 17.36
C ALA A 91 -3.89 -0.01 15.91
N HIS A 92 -2.59 -0.10 15.63
CA HIS A 92 -2.07 -0.40 14.30
C HIS A 92 -2.54 -1.76 13.78
N SER A 93 -2.54 -2.79 14.62
CA SER A 93 -3.05 -4.12 14.26
C SER A 93 -4.52 -4.08 13.86
N GLN A 94 -5.35 -3.31 14.57
CA GLN A 94 -6.77 -3.13 14.25
C GLN A 94 -6.98 -2.40 12.92
N ILE A 95 -6.17 -1.37 12.64
CA ILE A 95 -6.21 -0.64 11.36
C ILE A 95 -5.87 -1.59 10.21
N TYR A 96 -4.77 -2.34 10.31
CA TYR A 96 -4.34 -3.29 9.28
C TYR A 96 -5.40 -4.36 9.02
N TYR A 97 -5.97 -4.94 10.08
CA TYR A 97 -7.05 -5.92 9.96
C TYR A 97 -8.29 -5.33 9.27
N SER A 98 -8.67 -4.09 9.60
CA SER A 98 -9.80 -3.40 8.99
C SER A 98 -9.61 -3.17 7.49
N VAL A 99 -8.38 -2.78 7.08
CA VAL A 99 -8.02 -2.59 5.67
C VAL A 99 -8.03 -3.92 4.91
N MET A 100 -7.41 -4.96 5.49
CA MET A 100 -7.41 -6.30 4.89
C MET A 100 -8.84 -6.81 4.67
N LYS A 101 -9.70 -6.66 5.69
CA LYS A 101 -11.11 -7.03 5.61
C LYS A 101 -11.86 -6.25 4.54
N ALA A 102 -11.63 -4.93 4.45
CA ALA A 102 -12.25 -4.08 3.45
C ALA A 102 -11.81 -4.41 2.01
N LEU A 103 -10.57 -4.85 1.81
CA LEU A 103 -10.05 -5.34 0.54
C LEU A 103 -10.36 -6.82 0.28
N GLY A 104 -11.01 -7.53 1.20
CA GLY A 104 -11.31 -8.96 1.05
C GLY A 104 -10.06 -9.86 1.10
N ILE A 105 -8.99 -9.41 1.72
CA ILE A 105 -7.75 -10.18 1.86
C ILE A 105 -7.88 -11.10 3.08
N THR A 106 -7.77 -12.41 2.85
CA THR A 106 -7.82 -13.44 3.88
C THR A 106 -6.69 -14.43 3.72
N GLY A 107 -6.29 -15.10 4.81
CA GLY A 107 -5.34 -16.21 4.77
C GLY A 107 -3.87 -15.85 4.57
N ARG A 108 -3.50 -14.56 4.62
CA ARG A 108 -2.11 -14.09 4.60
C ARG A 108 -1.91 -12.84 5.47
N ASN A 109 -0.69 -12.58 5.81
CA ASN A 109 -0.28 -11.32 6.43
C ASN A 109 0.00 -10.25 5.36
N LEU A 110 0.02 -8.99 5.79
CA LEU A 110 0.48 -7.87 4.97
C LEU A 110 2.00 -7.97 4.76
N VAL A 111 2.46 -7.55 3.57
CA VAL A 111 3.88 -7.36 3.30
C VAL A 111 4.30 -5.92 3.63
N ASP A 112 5.60 -5.67 3.83
CA ASP A 112 6.12 -4.37 4.27
C ASP A 112 5.70 -3.19 3.38
N SER A 113 5.59 -3.40 2.07
CA SER A 113 5.12 -2.37 1.14
C SER A 113 3.65 -2.01 1.36
N GLU A 114 2.80 -2.98 1.69
CA GLU A 114 1.38 -2.77 2.00
C GLU A 114 1.21 -2.04 3.34
N VAL A 115 2.00 -2.45 4.35
CA VAL A 115 2.05 -1.77 5.65
C VAL A 115 2.48 -0.31 5.47
N SER A 116 3.50 -0.05 4.66
CA SER A 116 3.99 1.30 4.38
C SER A 116 2.92 2.18 3.73
N LEU A 117 2.10 1.62 2.81
CA LEU A 117 0.99 2.35 2.20
C LEU A 117 -0.12 2.67 3.21
N ILE A 118 -0.49 1.72 4.07
CA ILE A 118 -1.51 1.97 5.12
C ILE A 118 -1.04 3.07 6.07
N ASN A 119 0.22 3.00 6.53
CA ASN A 119 0.79 4.02 7.40
C ASN A 119 0.84 5.40 6.74
N LYS A 120 1.14 5.46 5.44
CA LYS A 120 1.06 6.68 4.65
C LYS A 120 -0.36 7.26 4.62
N TRP A 121 -1.39 6.43 4.45
CA TRP A 121 -2.78 6.90 4.39
C TRP A 121 -3.27 7.49 5.70
N VAL A 122 -2.91 6.85 6.80
CA VAL A 122 -3.32 7.30 8.14
C VAL A 122 -2.41 8.42 8.66
N GLY A 123 -1.08 8.26 8.54
CA GLY A 123 -0.10 9.19 9.08
C GLY A 123 0.14 10.42 8.19
N GLU A 124 0.56 10.22 6.91
CA GLU A 124 0.91 11.35 6.05
C GLU A 124 -0.32 12.03 5.42
N TYR A 125 -1.34 11.26 5.03
CA TYR A 125 -2.56 11.80 4.44
C TYR A 125 -3.56 12.23 5.50
N GLY A 126 -3.45 11.72 6.74
CA GLY A 126 -4.31 12.05 7.86
C GLY A 126 -5.75 11.53 7.70
N PHE A 127 -5.95 10.49 6.89
CA PHE A 127 -7.29 9.93 6.70
C PHE A 127 -7.72 9.05 7.88
N ASP A 128 -8.95 9.25 8.32
CA ASP A 128 -9.62 8.34 9.24
C ASP A 128 -9.82 6.96 8.60
N ILE A 129 -9.84 5.92 9.44
CA ILE A 129 -10.00 4.53 9.01
C ILE A 129 -11.28 4.31 8.20
N GLU A 130 -12.34 5.06 8.47
CA GLU A 130 -13.60 4.94 7.74
C GLU A 130 -13.45 5.43 6.28
N LEU A 131 -12.69 6.52 6.05
CA LEU A 131 -12.35 6.98 4.69
C LEU A 131 -11.46 5.98 3.97
N VAL A 132 -10.47 5.41 4.66
CA VAL A 132 -9.61 4.36 4.08
C VAL A 132 -10.44 3.14 3.67
N LYS A 133 -11.37 2.70 4.52
CA LYS A 133 -12.31 1.60 4.21
C LYS A 133 -13.19 1.92 3.01
N ALA A 134 -13.69 3.15 2.90
CA ALA A 134 -14.48 3.59 1.75
C ALA A 134 -13.66 3.54 0.45
N ALA A 135 -12.38 3.95 0.47
CA ALA A 135 -11.48 3.84 -0.68
C ALA A 135 -11.21 2.37 -1.06
N CYS A 136 -11.00 1.50 -0.06
CA CYS A 136 -10.87 0.06 -0.28
C CYS A 136 -12.11 -0.53 -0.94
N SER A 137 -13.31 -0.17 -0.46
CA SER A 137 -14.57 -0.62 -1.04
C SER A 137 -14.74 -0.14 -2.49
N LYS A 138 -14.34 1.10 -2.79
CA LYS A 138 -14.33 1.62 -4.17
C LYS A 138 -13.34 0.87 -5.05
N THR A 139 -12.18 0.52 -4.52
CA THR A 139 -11.19 -0.32 -5.24
C THR A 139 -11.83 -1.65 -5.66
N ILE A 140 -12.43 -2.37 -4.71
CA ILE A 140 -13.09 -3.64 -5.01
C ILE A 140 -14.24 -3.47 -6.01
N SER A 141 -15.05 -2.41 -5.86
CA SER A 141 -16.16 -2.14 -6.78
C SER A 141 -15.67 -1.82 -8.20
N ALA A 142 -14.53 -1.15 -8.35
CA ALA A 142 -14.00 -0.71 -9.64
C ALA A 142 -13.26 -1.81 -10.40
N ILE A 143 -12.39 -2.57 -9.71
CA ILE A 143 -11.48 -3.54 -10.35
C ILE A 143 -11.71 -4.99 -9.91
N GLN A 144 -12.65 -5.25 -8.98
CA GLN A 144 -13.06 -6.57 -8.48
C GLN A 144 -11.91 -7.43 -7.93
N LYS A 145 -10.83 -6.79 -7.48
CA LYS A 145 -9.67 -7.43 -6.85
C LYS A 145 -9.01 -6.48 -5.85
N PRO A 146 -8.33 -7.01 -4.80
CA PRO A 146 -7.55 -6.19 -3.89
C PRO A 146 -6.37 -5.54 -4.62
N SER A 147 -6.18 -4.22 -4.43
CA SER A 147 -5.00 -3.49 -4.91
C SER A 147 -4.74 -2.29 -4.01
N PHE A 148 -3.59 -2.30 -3.35
CA PHE A 148 -3.13 -1.20 -2.50
C PHE A 148 -2.77 0.02 -3.33
N GLU A 149 -2.12 -0.17 -4.49
CA GLU A 149 -1.73 0.92 -5.40
C GLU A 149 -2.96 1.66 -5.97
N TYR A 150 -4.01 0.90 -6.31
CA TYR A 150 -5.24 1.51 -6.79
C TYR A 150 -5.94 2.28 -5.66
N THR A 151 -5.98 1.72 -4.45
CA THR A 151 -6.50 2.40 -3.26
C THR A 151 -5.69 3.67 -2.95
N ASP A 152 -4.36 3.62 -3.03
CA ASP A 152 -3.49 4.80 -2.86
C ASP A 152 -3.82 5.89 -3.88
N SER A 153 -4.07 5.52 -5.13
CA SER A 153 -4.45 6.47 -6.18
C SER A 153 -5.78 7.18 -5.89
N ILE A 154 -6.76 6.47 -5.32
CA ILE A 154 -8.04 7.05 -4.87
C ILE A 154 -7.79 8.02 -3.72
N LEU A 155 -7.07 7.60 -2.69
CA LEU A 155 -6.78 8.43 -1.51
C LEU A 155 -5.93 9.64 -1.87
N ALA A 156 -4.92 9.49 -2.73
CA ALA A 156 -4.13 10.61 -3.24
C ALA A 156 -4.98 11.64 -4.01
N ASN A 157 -5.98 11.16 -4.76
CA ASN A 157 -6.93 12.06 -5.44
C ASN A 157 -7.86 12.77 -4.44
N TRP A 158 -8.33 12.05 -3.41
CA TRP A 158 -9.14 12.64 -2.36
C TRP A 158 -8.37 13.70 -1.57
N ARG A 159 -7.10 13.44 -1.23
CA ARG A 159 -6.22 14.43 -0.60
C ARG A 159 -6.09 15.70 -1.44
N LYS A 160 -5.89 15.56 -2.78
CA LYS A 160 -5.81 16.70 -3.70
C LYS A 160 -7.11 17.51 -3.79
N LYS A 161 -8.25 16.90 -3.49
CA LYS A 161 -9.58 17.52 -3.50
C LYS A 161 -10.08 17.94 -2.12
N ASP A 162 -9.20 17.88 -1.13
CA ASP A 162 -9.47 18.28 0.25
C ASP A 162 -10.68 17.54 0.87
N VAL A 163 -10.75 16.23 0.64
CA VAL A 163 -11.78 15.34 1.17
C VAL A 163 -11.40 14.94 2.58
N HIS A 164 -12.26 15.24 3.54
CA HIS A 164 -12.05 14.92 4.96
C HIS A 164 -13.15 14.05 5.56
N THR A 165 -14.28 13.93 4.90
CA THR A 165 -15.44 13.20 5.42
C THR A 165 -16.06 12.29 4.37
N LEU A 166 -16.82 11.27 4.81
CA LEU A 166 -17.61 10.41 3.92
C LEU A 166 -18.64 11.21 3.10
N LYS A 167 -19.16 12.32 3.65
CA LYS A 167 -20.07 13.21 2.92
C LYS A 167 -19.40 13.88 1.73
N ASP A 168 -18.13 14.25 1.86
CA ASP A 168 -17.35 14.84 0.75
C ASP A 168 -17.18 13.81 -0.36
N VAL A 169 -16.99 12.52 -0.01
CA VAL A 169 -16.92 11.43 -0.98
C VAL A 169 -18.23 11.29 -1.75
N GLU A 170 -19.38 11.35 -1.07
CA GLU A 170 -20.71 11.30 -1.71
C GLU A 170 -20.91 12.45 -2.68
N VAL A 171 -20.51 13.67 -2.30
CA VAL A 171 -20.59 14.86 -3.17
C VAL A 171 -19.69 14.69 -4.41
N LEU A 172 -18.49 14.17 -4.25
CA LEU A 172 -17.60 13.89 -5.36
C LEU A 172 -18.19 12.85 -6.32
N ASP A 173 -18.80 11.80 -5.79
CA ASP A 173 -19.44 10.75 -6.59
C ASP A 173 -20.64 11.28 -7.35
N ALA A 174 -21.47 12.10 -6.71
CA ALA A 174 -22.61 12.75 -7.35
C ALA A 174 -22.17 13.69 -8.48
N ASN A 175 -21.09 14.46 -8.28
CA ASN A 175 -20.54 15.35 -9.30
C ASN A 175 -19.95 14.55 -10.47
N PHE A 176 -19.27 13.44 -10.21
CA PHE A 176 -18.74 12.55 -11.23
C PHE A 176 -19.85 11.89 -12.06
N ALA A 177 -20.92 11.45 -11.39
CA ALA A 177 -22.08 10.88 -12.05
C ALA A 177 -22.80 11.90 -12.93
N LYS A 178 -22.92 13.17 -12.49
CA LYS A 178 -23.48 14.27 -13.30
C LYS A 178 -22.63 14.60 -14.52
N ALA A 179 -21.31 14.66 -14.36
CA ALA A 179 -20.37 14.92 -15.46
C ALA A 179 -20.43 13.82 -16.52
N ASN A 180 -20.50 12.56 -16.11
CA ASN A 180 -20.62 11.43 -17.04
C ASN A 180 -21.98 11.42 -17.78
N LYS A 181 -23.08 11.80 -17.12
CA LYS A 181 -24.39 11.95 -17.78
C LYS A 181 -24.40 13.11 -18.78
N ALA A 182 -23.76 14.24 -18.47
CA ALA A 182 -23.64 15.38 -19.39
C ALA A 182 -22.82 15.04 -20.64
N SER A 183 -21.76 14.22 -20.49
CA SER A 183 -20.95 13.76 -21.64
C SER A 183 -21.70 12.74 -22.52
N ALA A 184 -22.59 11.94 -21.93
CA ALA A 184 -23.39 10.96 -22.68
C ALA A 184 -24.57 11.60 -23.46
N THR A 185 -25.07 12.75 -23.01
CA THR A 185 -26.17 13.49 -23.69
C THR A 185 -25.69 14.47 -24.76
N GLY A 186 -24.37 14.75 -24.80
CA GLY A 186 -23.77 15.68 -25.77
C GLY A 186 -23.50 15.13 -27.19
N SER A 187 -23.75 13.84 -27.46
CA SER A 187 -23.45 13.23 -28.74
C SER A 187 -24.67 12.85 -29.59
N SER A 188 -25.87 13.41 -29.29
CA SER A 188 -27.06 13.20 -30.09
C SER A 188 -27.77 14.52 -30.48
N GLN A 189 -27.07 15.40 -31.18
CA GLN A 189 -27.73 16.46 -31.95
C GLN A 189 -27.10 16.49 -33.34
N GLY A 190 -27.51 15.51 -34.14
CA GLY A 190 -27.33 15.52 -35.60
C GLY A 190 -28.52 16.19 -36.23
N THR A 191 -28.30 17.32 -36.84
CA THR A 191 -29.22 18.08 -37.65
C THR A 191 -29.77 17.24 -38.83
N ASN A 192 -31.09 17.08 -38.86
CA ASN A 192 -31.82 16.68 -40.06
C ASN A 192 -31.85 17.85 -41.03
N ALA A 193 -31.22 17.73 -42.19
CA ALA A 193 -31.56 18.45 -43.38
C ALA A 193 -31.50 17.52 -44.61
N ALA A 194 -32.53 17.59 -45.40
CA ALA A 194 -32.98 16.66 -46.41
C ALA A 194 -32.14 16.57 -47.71
N ASN A 195 -32.33 15.44 -48.36
CA ASN A 195 -32.41 15.21 -49.80
C ASN A 195 -31.16 14.79 -50.59
N GLY A 196 -31.27 13.63 -51.25
CA GLY A 196 -30.42 13.29 -52.41
C GLY A 196 -29.87 11.86 -52.43
N SER A 197 -30.60 10.99 -53.07
CA SER A 197 -30.26 9.69 -53.68
C SER A 197 -28.77 9.46 -53.96
N SER A 198 -28.19 8.38 -53.38
CA SER A 198 -27.34 7.39 -54.09
C SER A 198 -26.71 6.38 -53.07
N LYS A 199 -26.50 5.18 -53.56
CA LYS A 199 -26.10 3.89 -52.97
C LYS A 199 -25.12 3.90 -51.78
N PRO A 200 -25.23 2.90 -50.83
CA PRO A 200 -24.37 2.80 -49.69
C PRO A 200 -23.00 2.23 -50.02
N LYS A 201 -21.95 3.02 -49.83
CA LYS A 201 -20.59 2.50 -49.62
C LYS A 201 -20.38 2.30 -48.14
N SER A 202 -20.15 1.04 -47.76
CA SER A 202 -19.68 0.62 -46.47
C SER A 202 -18.40 1.36 -46.10
N ASN A 203 -18.47 2.31 -45.15
CA ASN A 203 -17.31 2.86 -44.47
C ASN A 203 -17.41 2.50 -43.01
N ASN A 204 -16.72 1.42 -42.68
CA ASN A 204 -16.43 0.96 -41.34
C ASN A 204 -15.38 1.89 -40.71
N SER A 205 -15.82 3.02 -40.11
CA SER A 205 -14.95 3.88 -39.35
C SER A 205 -14.82 3.29 -37.92
N SER A 206 -13.94 2.30 -37.74
CA SER A 206 -13.50 1.83 -36.46
C SER A 206 -12.75 2.96 -35.73
N SER A 207 -13.27 3.38 -34.60
CA SER A 207 -12.57 4.26 -33.67
C SER A 207 -11.20 3.66 -33.36
N LYS A 208 -10.13 4.40 -33.66
CA LYS A 208 -8.75 4.00 -33.38
C LYS A 208 -8.51 3.99 -31.86
N ASN A 209 -8.81 2.90 -31.23
CA ASN A 209 -8.30 2.60 -29.90
C ASN A 209 -6.80 2.31 -30.00
N LYS A 210 -5.98 2.97 -29.16
CA LYS A 210 -4.53 2.79 -29.09
C LYS A 210 -4.05 1.35 -28.83
N PHE A 211 -4.97 0.43 -28.55
CA PHE A 211 -4.70 -1.00 -28.28
C PHE A 211 -4.89 -1.91 -29.51
N ASN A 212 -5.34 -1.41 -30.66
CA ASN A 212 -5.54 -2.21 -31.88
C ASN A 212 -4.34 -2.20 -32.83
N ASN A 213 -3.12 -1.92 -32.32
CA ASN A 213 -1.92 -1.86 -33.15
C ASN A 213 -1.07 -3.15 -33.10
N PHE A 214 -1.71 -4.27 -32.76
CA PHE A 214 -1.10 -5.58 -32.97
C PHE A 214 -1.47 -6.08 -34.38
N ASN A 215 -0.49 -6.08 -35.30
CA ASN A 215 -0.59 -6.81 -36.54
C ASN A 215 -0.83 -8.29 -36.20
N GLN A 216 -2.07 -8.77 -36.35
CA GLN A 216 -2.35 -10.20 -36.32
C GLN A 216 -1.55 -10.83 -37.46
N ARG A 217 -0.61 -11.71 -37.13
CA ARG A 217 0.06 -12.56 -38.10
C ARG A 217 -1.02 -13.42 -38.74
N ASN A 218 -1.31 -13.19 -40.03
CA ASN A 218 -2.04 -14.11 -40.86
C ASN A 218 -1.17 -15.36 -41.05
N ASN A 219 -1.30 -16.30 -40.13
CA ASN A 219 -0.75 -17.62 -40.33
C ASN A 219 -1.68 -18.39 -41.28
N ASP A 220 -1.16 -18.65 -42.48
CA ASP A 220 -1.83 -19.43 -43.50
C ASP A 220 -1.79 -20.89 -43.07
N TYR A 221 -2.80 -21.32 -42.30
CA TYR A 221 -2.88 -22.66 -41.72
C TYR A 221 -2.99 -23.73 -42.80
N ASP A 222 -3.57 -23.42 -43.97
CA ASP A 222 -3.67 -24.32 -45.10
C ASP A 222 -2.29 -24.66 -45.72
N LYS A 223 -1.32 -23.74 -45.64
CA LYS A 223 0.05 -23.98 -46.04
C LYS A 223 0.82 -24.87 -45.07
N LEU A 224 0.56 -24.69 -43.79
CA LEU A 224 1.17 -25.49 -42.73
C LEU A 224 0.67 -26.96 -42.82
N GLU A 225 -0.62 -27.15 -43.04
CA GLU A 225 -1.22 -28.50 -43.17
C GLU A 225 -0.66 -29.24 -44.36
N LYS A 226 -0.52 -28.59 -45.54
CA LYS A 226 0.12 -29.18 -46.73
C LYS A 226 1.60 -29.53 -46.54
N LEU A 227 2.34 -28.77 -45.74
CA LEU A 227 3.73 -29.06 -45.41
C LEU A 227 3.85 -30.30 -44.49
N PHE A 228 2.92 -30.47 -43.54
CA PHE A 228 2.90 -31.62 -42.65
C PHE A 228 2.49 -32.90 -43.40
N LEU A 229 1.55 -32.83 -44.35
CA LEU A 229 1.12 -34.00 -45.12
C LEU A 229 2.17 -34.50 -46.15
N ASN A 230 3.05 -33.61 -46.61
CA ASN A 230 4.12 -33.96 -47.58
C ASN A 230 5.46 -34.35 -46.91
N SER A 231 5.57 -34.36 -45.58
CA SER A 231 6.79 -34.77 -44.87
C SER A 231 6.75 -36.20 -44.33
N THR A 232 5.73 -37.01 -44.73
CA THR A 232 5.60 -38.42 -44.32
C THR A 232 5.70 -39.31 -45.60
N VAL A 233 6.91 -39.43 -46.14
CA VAL A 233 7.36 -40.55 -46.98
C VAL A 233 8.79 -40.86 -46.60
#